data_121dd00e119e8f5e22a8487c451ffc78
#
_entry.id   121dd00e119e8f5e22a8487c451ffc78
#
_cell.length_a   1.000
_cell.length_b   1.000
_cell.length_c   1.000
_cell.angle_alpha   90.00
_cell.angle_beta   90.00
_cell.angle_gamma   90.00
#
_symmetry.space_group_name_H-M   'P 1'
#
loop_
_entity.id
_entity.type
_entity.pdbx_description
1 polymer ?
#
loop_
_entity_poly.entity_id
_entity_poly.type
_entity_poly.pdbx_seq_one_letter_code
_entity_poly.pdbx_strand_id
1 'polypeptide(L)'
;MIPVLYPANSTSFTTFGLGTLTDTISCEVTEERNGVFECILKYPITGQHYKLIAKERIIKAKPNDTGEPQAFRIYRMTKPLDGVVTVYGQHISYDLANVPVMPFSVESRSPALLLNQILAGDSRFTGWTDYSEAKEFSVTTPKSVRACLGGTEGSMLSKWHGEFEWDNFTVKFHSHRGEKTGVVIEYGKNLTSLEQDEDNSGVYTQLLPYAVYTPVSYTHLRAHETRHD
;
A
#
# COMPACT_ATOMS: atom_id res chain seq x y z
N MET A 1 -14.73 0.94 17.99
CA MET A 1 -14.41 2.38 18.08
C MET A 1 -15.34 3.15 17.14
N ILE A 2 -15.84 4.33 17.54
CA ILE A 2 -16.58 5.22 16.63
C ILE A 2 -15.57 5.94 15.74
N PRO A 3 -15.74 5.96 14.41
CA PRO A 3 -14.82 6.65 13.50
C PRO A 3 -14.78 8.17 13.75
N VAL A 4 -13.63 8.78 13.48
CA VAL A 4 -13.43 10.23 13.63
C VAL A 4 -12.98 10.82 12.29
N LEU A 5 -13.60 11.96 11.90
CA LEU A 5 -13.29 12.65 10.66
C LEU A 5 -12.22 13.73 10.88
N TYR A 6 -11.22 13.78 9.99
CA TYR A 6 -10.14 14.76 10.04
C TYR A 6 -10.03 15.57 8.73
N PRO A 7 -9.43 16.76 8.76
CA PRO A 7 -9.04 17.50 7.56
C PRO A 7 -8.10 16.71 6.66
N ALA A 8 -8.08 17.03 5.35
CA ALA A 8 -7.27 16.36 4.36
C ALA A 8 -5.74 16.42 4.64
N ASN A 9 -5.28 17.49 5.25
CA ASN A 9 -3.88 17.76 5.55
C ASN A 9 -3.44 17.38 6.97
N SER A 10 -4.27 16.61 7.71
CA SER A 10 -3.92 16.19 9.06
C SER A 10 -2.74 15.24 9.06
N THR A 11 -1.78 15.50 9.93
CA THR A 11 -0.59 14.66 10.18
C THR A 11 -0.60 14.05 11.58
N SER A 12 -1.59 14.39 12.40
CA SER A 12 -1.81 13.85 13.75
C SER A 12 -3.28 13.54 13.96
N PHE A 13 -3.56 12.45 14.64
CA PHE A 13 -4.90 11.91 14.86
C PHE A 13 -5.24 11.74 16.35
N THR A 14 -4.72 12.63 17.20
CA THR A 14 -4.87 12.57 18.66
C THR A 14 -6.10 13.34 19.19
N THR A 15 -6.71 14.16 18.34
CA THR A 15 -7.88 15.00 18.68
C THR A 15 -9.18 14.39 18.13
N PHE A 16 -10.30 15.05 18.37
CA PHE A 16 -11.59 14.70 17.77
C PHE A 16 -11.77 15.25 16.33
N GLY A 17 -10.73 15.85 15.76
CA GLY A 17 -10.71 16.32 14.38
C GLY A 17 -11.85 17.27 14.02
N LEU A 18 -12.56 16.99 12.92
CA LEU A 18 -13.78 17.71 12.47
C LEU A 18 -15.04 17.20 13.18
N GLY A 19 -14.98 16.04 13.82
CA GLY A 19 -16.07 15.46 14.58
C GLY A 19 -16.04 13.93 14.59
N THR A 20 -16.65 13.40 15.62
CA THR A 20 -16.87 11.96 15.79
C THR A 20 -18.12 11.54 15.02
N LEU A 21 -18.00 10.54 14.16
CA LEU A 21 -19.09 10.07 13.29
C LEU A 21 -20.04 9.13 14.06
N THR A 22 -20.74 9.66 15.06
CA THR A 22 -21.61 8.89 15.97
C THR A 22 -22.76 8.20 15.26
N ASP A 23 -23.23 8.77 14.14
CA ASP A 23 -24.36 8.22 13.36
C ASP A 23 -23.90 7.16 12.34
N THR A 24 -22.68 6.65 12.45
CA THR A 24 -22.15 5.61 11.57
C THR A 24 -23.00 4.34 11.65
N ILE A 25 -23.48 3.87 10.48
CA ILE A 25 -24.24 2.62 10.36
C ILE A 25 -23.30 1.43 10.40
N SER A 26 -22.23 1.46 9.58
CA SER A 26 -21.14 0.48 9.60
C SER A 26 -19.83 1.13 9.20
N CYS A 27 -18.72 0.59 9.73
CA CYS A 27 -17.37 0.96 9.34
C CYS A 27 -16.53 -0.31 9.32
N GLU A 28 -16.27 -0.81 8.13
CA GLU A 28 -15.55 -2.05 7.91
C GLU A 28 -14.16 -1.72 7.40
N VAL A 29 -13.14 -2.33 8.02
CA VAL A 29 -11.75 -2.18 7.60
C VAL A 29 -11.25 -3.54 7.12
N THR A 30 -10.68 -3.56 5.92
CA THR A 30 -10.03 -4.74 5.34
C THR A 30 -8.53 -4.49 5.29
N GLU A 31 -7.76 -5.34 5.96
CA GLU A 31 -6.30 -5.36 5.87
C GLU A 31 -5.84 -6.72 5.36
N GLU A 32 -5.15 -6.74 4.22
CA GLU A 32 -4.52 -7.94 3.67
C GLU A 32 -3.00 -7.82 3.79
N ARG A 33 -2.35 -8.93 4.12
CA ARG A 33 -0.89 -8.98 4.20
C ARG A 33 -0.26 -8.61 2.87
N ASN A 34 0.55 -7.56 2.85
CA ASN A 34 1.18 -7.00 1.64
C ASN A 34 0.18 -6.60 0.53
N GLY A 35 -1.10 -6.49 0.83
CA GLY A 35 -2.18 -6.25 -0.10
C GLY A 35 -3.01 -5.01 0.20
N VAL A 36 -4.32 -5.18 0.16
CA VAL A 36 -5.32 -4.11 0.35
C VAL A 36 -5.35 -3.66 1.81
N PHE A 37 -5.48 -2.34 2.02
CA PHE A 37 -5.76 -1.76 3.32
C PHE A 37 -6.73 -0.60 3.13
N GLU A 38 -8.02 -0.89 3.31
CA GLU A 38 -9.13 0.00 2.97
C GLU A 38 -10.19 0.02 4.07
N CYS A 39 -10.98 1.09 4.08
CA CYS A 39 -12.11 1.29 4.97
C CYS A 39 -13.37 1.59 4.16
N ILE A 40 -14.47 0.93 4.47
CA ILE A 40 -15.79 1.21 3.91
C ILE A 40 -16.70 1.69 5.03
N LEU A 41 -17.13 2.95 4.95
CA LEU A 41 -18.04 3.58 5.91
C LEU A 41 -19.40 3.78 5.29
N LYS A 42 -20.48 3.35 5.98
CA LYS A 42 -21.87 3.69 5.65
C LYS A 42 -22.39 4.72 6.65
N TYR A 43 -22.90 5.83 6.14
CA TYR A 43 -23.32 6.97 6.95
C TYR A 43 -24.63 7.56 6.43
N PRO A 44 -25.61 7.92 7.31
CA PRO A 44 -26.87 8.50 6.87
C PRO A 44 -26.69 9.97 6.45
N ILE A 45 -27.39 10.39 5.40
CA ILE A 45 -27.35 11.79 4.92
C ILE A 45 -27.95 12.78 5.94
N THR A 46 -28.77 12.29 6.85
CA THR A 46 -29.37 13.06 7.97
C THR A 46 -28.42 13.16 9.17
N GLY A 47 -27.30 12.42 9.15
CA GLY A 47 -26.34 12.40 10.25
C GLY A 47 -25.68 13.75 10.46
N GLN A 48 -25.34 14.05 11.73
CA GLN A 48 -24.86 15.36 12.18
C GLN A 48 -23.68 15.87 11.36
N HIS A 49 -22.74 14.97 10.99
CA HIS A 49 -21.50 15.34 10.30
C HIS A 49 -21.51 15.02 8.79
N TYR A 50 -22.66 14.64 8.19
CA TYR A 50 -22.73 14.28 6.79
C TYR A 50 -22.11 15.34 5.85
N LYS A 51 -22.45 16.63 6.07
CA LYS A 51 -21.94 17.76 5.26
C LYS A 51 -20.42 17.94 5.35
N LEU A 52 -19.80 17.38 6.38
CA LEU A 52 -18.35 17.40 6.57
C LEU A 52 -17.65 16.22 5.89
N ILE A 53 -18.36 15.16 5.47
CA ILE A 53 -17.77 14.03 4.76
C ILE A 53 -17.53 14.44 3.31
N ALA A 54 -16.26 14.45 2.90
CA ALA A 54 -15.85 14.86 1.56
C ALA A 54 -14.60 14.09 1.12
N LYS A 55 -14.37 14.01 -0.20
CA LYS A 55 -13.12 13.44 -0.74
C LYS A 55 -11.91 14.14 -0.15
N GLU A 56 -10.79 13.45 -0.12
CA GLU A 56 -9.50 13.85 0.47
C GLU A 56 -9.48 13.96 1.99
N ARG A 57 -10.62 14.09 2.67
CA ARG A 57 -10.68 14.04 4.14
C ARG A 57 -10.30 12.66 4.65
N ILE A 58 -9.90 12.60 5.91
CA ILE A 58 -9.36 11.38 6.52
C ILE A 58 -10.33 10.86 7.57
N ILE A 59 -10.64 9.56 7.51
CA ILE A 59 -11.39 8.83 8.53
C ILE A 59 -10.36 8.08 9.39
N LYS A 60 -10.41 8.28 10.70
CA LYS A 60 -9.70 7.44 11.66
C LYS A 60 -10.62 6.32 12.10
N ALA A 61 -10.23 5.06 11.83
CA ALA A 61 -10.99 3.88 12.18
C ALA A 61 -10.07 2.79 12.73
N LYS A 62 -10.65 1.87 13.53
CA LYS A 62 -9.89 0.76 14.12
C LYS A 62 -9.99 -0.47 13.21
N PRO A 63 -8.86 -1.07 12.79
CA PRO A 63 -8.88 -2.20 11.87
C PRO A 63 -9.37 -3.50 12.51
N ASN A 64 -9.08 -3.70 13.81
CA ASN A 64 -9.47 -4.90 14.57
C ASN A 64 -9.51 -4.56 16.07
N ASP A 65 -9.89 -5.52 16.91
CA ASP A 65 -10.06 -5.30 18.35
C ASP A 65 -8.76 -4.99 19.10
N THR A 66 -7.61 -5.46 18.61
CA THR A 66 -6.29 -5.29 19.25
C THR A 66 -5.44 -4.23 18.59
N GLY A 67 -5.66 -3.92 17.29
CA GLY A 67 -4.86 -2.97 16.53
C GLY A 67 -5.11 -1.52 16.91
N GLU A 68 -4.10 -0.68 16.68
CA GLU A 68 -4.23 0.77 16.84
C GLU A 68 -5.09 1.38 15.73
N PRO A 69 -5.83 2.46 16.03
CA PRO A 69 -6.63 3.15 15.02
C PRO A 69 -5.79 3.72 13.88
N GLN A 70 -6.22 3.48 12.64
CA GLN A 70 -5.54 3.84 11.42
C GLN A 70 -6.28 4.93 10.65
N ALA A 71 -5.54 5.69 9.84
CA ALA A 71 -6.03 6.80 9.05
C ALA A 71 -6.32 6.37 7.60
N PHE A 72 -7.51 6.66 7.11
CA PHE A 72 -7.96 6.32 5.75
C PHE A 72 -8.39 7.57 5.00
N ARG A 73 -7.77 7.85 3.88
CA ARG A 73 -8.12 8.96 3.00
C ARG A 73 -9.31 8.60 2.13
N ILE A 74 -10.36 9.42 2.15
CA ILE A 74 -11.56 9.25 1.34
C ILE A 74 -11.23 9.52 -0.12
N TYR A 75 -11.28 8.49 -0.97
CA TYR A 75 -11.07 8.62 -2.41
C TYR A 75 -12.37 8.55 -3.23
N ARG A 76 -13.41 7.87 -2.71
CA ARG A 76 -14.67 7.67 -3.41
C ARG A 76 -15.85 7.77 -2.45
N MET A 77 -16.95 8.33 -2.95
CA MET A 77 -18.25 8.39 -2.25
C MET A 77 -19.35 8.07 -3.24
N THR A 78 -20.38 7.33 -2.82
CA THR A 78 -21.59 7.12 -3.61
C THR A 78 -22.54 8.31 -3.48
N LYS A 79 -23.43 8.48 -4.47
CA LYS A 79 -24.59 9.38 -4.33
C LYS A 79 -25.77 8.53 -3.85
N PRO A 80 -26.29 8.76 -2.65
CA PRO A 80 -27.34 7.90 -2.09
C PRO A 80 -28.69 8.15 -2.75
N LEU A 81 -29.38 7.07 -3.07
CA LEU A 81 -30.82 7.10 -3.42
C LEU A 81 -31.67 6.74 -2.20
N ASP A 82 -31.13 5.99 -1.26
CA ASP A 82 -31.76 5.42 -0.06
C ASP A 82 -31.48 6.20 1.23
N GLY A 83 -30.88 7.39 1.12
CA GLY A 83 -30.52 8.20 2.29
C GLY A 83 -29.24 7.76 3.02
N VAL A 84 -28.48 6.79 2.48
CA VAL A 84 -27.21 6.31 3.03
C VAL A 84 -26.08 6.51 2.04
N VAL A 85 -25.05 7.26 2.42
CA VAL A 85 -23.81 7.38 1.63
C VAL A 85 -22.86 6.24 1.99
N THR A 86 -22.26 5.62 0.97
CA THR A 86 -21.11 4.72 1.15
C THR A 86 -19.84 5.49 0.80
N VAL A 87 -18.92 5.51 1.75
CA VAL A 87 -17.64 6.23 1.68
C VAL A 87 -16.52 5.21 1.66
N TYR A 88 -15.63 5.33 0.70
CA TYR A 88 -14.47 4.45 0.53
C TYR A 88 -13.20 5.21 0.85
N GLY A 89 -12.44 4.71 1.80
CA GLY A 89 -11.16 5.25 2.22
C GLY A 89 -10.04 4.26 2.02
N GLN A 90 -8.93 4.70 1.45
CA GLN A 90 -7.67 3.95 1.42
C GLN A 90 -6.78 4.39 2.57
N HIS A 91 -6.03 3.45 3.16
CA HIS A 91 -5.07 3.78 4.21
C HIS A 91 -4.12 4.89 3.74
N ILE A 92 -3.71 5.76 4.66
CA ILE A 92 -2.89 6.95 4.34
C ILE A 92 -1.58 6.59 3.59
N SER A 93 -1.07 5.37 3.74
CA SER A 93 0.10 4.87 3.01
C SER A 93 -0.07 4.85 1.48
N TYR A 94 -1.31 4.91 0.98
CA TYR A 94 -1.56 5.03 -0.46
C TYR A 94 -1.16 6.39 -1.02
N ASP A 95 -0.99 7.42 -0.18
CA ASP A 95 -0.41 8.71 -0.59
C ASP A 95 0.98 8.51 -1.22
N LEU A 96 1.74 7.51 -0.76
CA LEU A 96 3.06 7.15 -1.28
C LEU A 96 3.05 6.68 -2.75
N ALA A 97 1.89 6.36 -3.31
CA ALA A 97 1.74 6.04 -4.73
C ALA A 97 1.96 7.28 -5.63
N ASN A 98 1.81 8.48 -5.07
CA ASN A 98 1.97 9.75 -5.78
C ASN A 98 3.33 10.42 -5.53
N VAL A 99 4.19 9.81 -4.71
CA VAL A 99 5.53 10.34 -4.38
C VAL A 99 6.57 9.67 -5.27
N PRO A 100 7.28 10.41 -6.14
CA PRO A 100 8.26 9.84 -7.04
C PRO A 100 9.58 9.53 -6.33
N VAL A 101 10.20 8.42 -6.71
CA VAL A 101 11.59 8.06 -6.41
C VAL A 101 12.39 8.16 -7.69
N MET A 102 13.44 8.98 -7.67
CA MET A 102 14.34 9.14 -8.82
C MET A 102 15.25 7.93 -8.98
N PRO A 103 15.74 7.64 -10.19
CA PRO A 103 16.67 6.53 -10.44
C PRO A 103 17.90 6.60 -9.54
N PHE A 104 18.25 5.47 -8.93
CA PHE A 104 19.47 5.29 -8.16
C PHE A 104 19.87 3.82 -8.13
N SER A 105 21.13 3.53 -7.82
CA SER A 105 21.64 2.18 -7.61
C SER A 105 22.56 2.15 -6.41
N VAL A 106 22.47 1.09 -5.62
CA VAL A 106 23.34 0.80 -4.48
C VAL A 106 23.72 -0.68 -4.52
N GLU A 107 25.02 -0.99 -4.43
CA GLU A 107 25.51 -2.36 -4.48
C GLU A 107 25.21 -3.15 -3.19
N SER A 108 25.26 -2.46 -2.04
CA SER A 108 24.96 -3.05 -0.73
C SER A 108 24.42 -1.99 0.20
N ARG A 109 23.16 -2.12 0.60
CA ARG A 109 22.53 -1.19 1.53
C ARG A 109 21.68 -1.94 2.54
N SER A 110 21.78 -1.57 3.81
CA SER A 110 20.89 -2.11 4.84
C SER A 110 19.45 -1.69 4.58
N PRO A 111 18.48 -2.57 4.84
CA PRO A 111 17.05 -2.28 4.59
C PRO A 111 16.55 -1.03 5.32
N ALA A 112 17.05 -0.76 6.53
CA ALA A 112 16.68 0.42 7.29
C ALA A 112 17.09 1.73 6.58
N LEU A 113 18.33 1.80 6.06
CA LEU A 113 18.80 2.97 5.32
C LEU A 113 18.10 3.10 3.97
N LEU A 114 17.86 1.96 3.29
CA LEU A 114 17.16 1.94 2.01
C LEU A 114 15.71 2.40 2.16
N LEU A 115 15.00 1.87 3.15
CA LEU A 115 13.61 2.22 3.44
C LEU A 115 13.47 3.74 3.68
N ASN A 116 14.32 4.32 4.51
CA ASN A 116 14.30 5.75 4.78
C ASN A 116 14.72 6.58 3.55
N GLN A 117 15.64 6.08 2.71
CA GLN A 117 15.99 6.73 1.45
C GLN A 117 14.81 6.76 0.47
N ILE A 118 14.06 5.66 0.35
CA ILE A 118 12.87 5.57 -0.51
C ILE A 118 11.77 6.49 0.01
N LEU A 119 11.57 6.56 1.33
CA LEU A 119 10.54 7.40 1.96
C LEU A 119 10.88 8.90 1.98
N ALA A 120 12.12 9.29 1.70
CA ALA A 120 12.59 10.68 1.84
C ALA A 120 11.81 11.73 1.00
N GLY A 121 11.05 11.28 -0.01
CA GLY A 121 10.20 12.16 -0.82
C GLY A 121 8.97 12.69 -0.09
N ASP A 122 8.58 12.08 1.04
CA ASP A 122 7.46 12.55 1.88
C ASP A 122 7.86 12.49 3.36
N SER A 123 8.20 13.65 3.91
CA SER A 123 8.68 13.81 5.29
C SER A 123 7.68 13.42 6.38
N ARG A 124 6.42 13.15 6.03
CA ARG A 124 5.42 12.64 6.97
C ARG A 124 5.69 11.20 7.36
N PHE A 125 6.35 10.43 6.47
CA PHE A 125 6.57 9.01 6.66
C PHE A 125 7.94 8.71 7.26
N THR A 126 7.97 7.73 8.16
CA THR A 126 9.17 7.15 8.75
C THR A 126 9.22 5.66 8.52
N GLY A 127 10.41 5.09 8.39
CA GLY A 127 10.62 3.68 8.13
C GLY A 127 11.28 2.96 9.30
N TRP A 128 10.81 1.75 9.61
CA TRP A 128 11.42 0.82 10.55
C TRP A 128 11.49 -0.59 9.94
N THR A 129 12.50 -1.35 10.30
CA THR A 129 12.63 -2.75 9.90
C THR A 129 13.49 -3.54 10.89
N ASP A 130 13.20 -4.83 11.04
CA ASP A 130 14.00 -5.81 11.77
C ASP A 130 15.04 -6.52 10.88
N TYR A 131 15.01 -6.27 9.56
CA TYR A 131 16.04 -6.81 8.67
C TYR A 131 17.39 -6.13 8.85
N SER A 132 18.45 -6.93 8.91
CA SER A 132 19.84 -6.46 8.95
C SER A 132 20.65 -6.78 7.69
N GLU A 133 20.22 -7.80 6.90
CA GLU A 133 20.93 -8.25 5.71
C GLU A 133 20.92 -7.18 4.62
N ALA A 134 22.09 -6.66 4.27
CA ALA A 134 22.24 -5.70 3.20
C ALA A 134 22.21 -6.40 1.84
N LYS A 135 21.52 -5.80 0.87
CA LYS A 135 21.43 -6.28 -0.51
C LYS A 135 21.62 -5.13 -1.49
N GLU A 136 21.91 -5.47 -2.72
CA GLU A 136 21.86 -4.52 -3.84
C GLU A 136 20.41 -4.06 -4.09
N PHE A 137 20.25 -2.81 -4.46
CA PHE A 137 18.96 -2.28 -4.86
C PHE A 137 19.13 -1.22 -5.95
N SER A 138 18.26 -1.26 -6.95
CA SER A 138 18.30 -0.28 -8.03
C SER A 138 16.89 0.12 -8.48
N VAL A 139 16.76 1.39 -8.76
CA VAL A 139 15.60 1.99 -9.44
C VAL A 139 16.14 2.55 -10.75
N THR A 140 15.87 1.91 -11.88
CA THR A 140 16.40 2.28 -13.20
C THR A 140 15.59 3.37 -13.89
N THR A 141 14.28 3.43 -13.58
CA THR A 141 13.36 4.45 -14.09
C THR A 141 12.57 5.03 -12.92
N PRO A 142 12.12 6.30 -13.00
CA PRO A 142 11.30 6.87 -11.93
C PRO A 142 10.10 5.97 -11.60
N LYS A 143 9.92 5.65 -10.32
CA LYS A 143 8.81 4.86 -9.79
C LYS A 143 8.19 5.59 -8.60
N SER A 144 6.97 5.24 -8.22
CA SER A 144 6.43 5.73 -6.96
C SER A 144 7.12 5.04 -5.76
N VAL A 145 7.12 5.72 -4.62
CA VAL A 145 7.58 5.12 -3.35
C VAL A 145 6.88 3.78 -3.11
N ARG A 146 5.56 3.72 -3.27
CA ARG A 146 4.81 2.48 -3.05
C ARG A 146 5.25 1.34 -3.98
N ALA A 147 5.57 1.62 -5.25
CA ALA A 147 6.10 0.63 -6.20
C ALA A 147 7.53 0.17 -5.86
N CYS A 148 8.35 1.05 -5.25
CA CYS A 148 9.66 0.66 -4.75
C CYS A 148 9.56 -0.24 -3.52
N LEU A 149 8.54 -0.05 -2.68
CA LEU A 149 8.31 -0.89 -1.50
C LEU A 149 7.76 -2.27 -1.87
N GLY A 150 6.72 -2.34 -2.70
CA GLY A 150 6.08 -3.62 -3.06
C GLY A 150 5.26 -3.57 -4.34
N GLY A 151 4.74 -4.75 -4.75
CA GLY A 151 3.84 -4.89 -5.90
C GLY A 151 4.50 -4.92 -7.28
N THR A 152 5.83 -4.80 -7.36
CA THR A 152 6.59 -4.89 -8.62
C THR A 152 7.87 -5.70 -8.42
N GLU A 153 8.36 -6.29 -9.50
CA GLU A 153 9.66 -6.94 -9.50
C GLU A 153 10.77 -5.92 -9.18
N GLY A 154 11.79 -6.35 -8.41
CA GLY A 154 12.88 -5.50 -7.94
C GLY A 154 12.50 -4.57 -6.78
N SER A 155 11.27 -4.62 -6.25
CA SER A 155 10.87 -3.90 -5.04
C SER A 155 11.54 -4.46 -3.78
N MET A 156 11.47 -3.72 -2.67
CA MET A 156 11.97 -4.23 -1.37
C MET A 156 11.29 -5.56 -1.01
N LEU A 157 9.98 -5.65 -1.19
CA LEU A 157 9.23 -6.88 -0.90
C LEU A 157 9.72 -8.07 -1.74
N SER A 158 10.00 -7.87 -3.04
CA SER A 158 10.48 -8.95 -3.91
C SER A 158 11.91 -9.39 -3.58
N LYS A 159 12.74 -8.50 -3.00
CA LYS A 159 14.15 -8.81 -2.66
C LYS A 159 14.34 -9.43 -1.28
N TRP A 160 13.55 -9.01 -0.30
CA TRP A 160 13.68 -9.50 1.09
C TRP A 160 12.59 -10.46 1.51
N HIS A 161 11.47 -10.57 0.75
CA HIS A 161 10.35 -11.46 1.04
C HIS A 161 9.71 -11.26 2.43
N GLY A 162 9.69 -10.01 2.90
CA GLY A 162 9.15 -9.65 4.20
C GLY A 162 7.66 -9.32 4.18
N GLU A 163 7.23 -8.69 5.25
CA GLU A 163 5.83 -8.32 5.47
C GLU A 163 5.74 -6.87 5.91
N PHE A 164 4.96 -6.07 5.17
CA PHE A 164 4.70 -4.68 5.57
C PHE A 164 3.61 -4.60 6.63
N GLU A 165 3.84 -3.74 7.61
CA GLU A 165 2.84 -3.22 8.53
C GLU A 165 2.75 -1.71 8.33
N TRP A 166 1.53 -1.23 8.08
CA TRP A 166 1.26 0.17 7.87
C TRP A 166 0.64 0.75 9.14
N ASP A 167 1.39 1.56 9.87
CA ASP A 167 0.94 2.19 11.10
C ASP A 167 0.88 3.71 10.91
N ASN A 168 -0.24 4.17 10.38
CA ASN A 168 -0.43 5.57 9.99
C ASN A 168 0.72 6.05 9.08
N PHE A 169 1.58 6.94 9.57
CA PHE A 169 2.76 7.45 8.84
C PHE A 169 4.04 6.65 9.11
N THR A 170 3.96 5.55 9.84
CA THR A 170 5.11 4.66 10.04
C THR A 170 5.00 3.44 9.15
N VAL A 171 6.01 3.22 8.32
CA VAL A 171 6.14 2.04 7.47
C VAL A 171 7.07 1.06 8.17
N LYS A 172 6.53 -0.06 8.64
CA LYS A 172 7.31 -1.12 9.28
C LYS A 172 7.47 -2.28 8.29
N PHE A 173 8.71 -2.71 8.07
CA PHE A 173 9.02 -3.83 7.20
C PHE A 173 9.63 -4.95 8.02
N HIS A 174 8.81 -5.95 8.29
CA HIS A 174 9.13 -7.10 9.14
C HIS A 174 9.67 -8.27 8.33
N SER A 175 10.60 -9.03 8.91
CA SER A 175 10.96 -10.35 8.39
C SER A 175 9.78 -11.33 8.51
N HIS A 176 8.99 -11.17 9.57
CA HIS A 176 7.77 -11.92 9.84
C HIS A 176 6.88 -11.15 10.82
N ARG A 177 5.62 -10.94 10.49
CA ARG A 177 4.61 -10.34 11.39
C ARG A 177 3.96 -11.42 12.26
N GLY A 178 3.64 -11.04 13.49
CA GLY A 178 2.97 -11.89 14.44
C GLY A 178 3.91 -12.63 15.38
N GLU A 179 3.34 -13.22 16.40
CA GLU A 179 4.04 -13.92 17.46
C GLU A 179 3.69 -15.41 17.48
N LYS A 180 4.61 -16.23 17.92
CA LYS A 180 4.34 -17.65 18.18
C LYS A 180 3.57 -17.75 19.49
N THR A 181 2.26 -17.85 19.40
CA THR A 181 1.36 -17.87 20.56
C THR A 181 1.36 -19.19 21.33
N GLY A 182 1.96 -20.26 20.80
CA GLY A 182 1.88 -21.60 21.38
C GLY A 182 0.49 -22.25 21.25
N VAL A 183 -0.47 -21.59 20.62
CA VAL A 183 -1.79 -22.16 20.34
C VAL A 183 -1.67 -23.21 19.27
N VAL A 184 -2.08 -24.45 19.58
CA VAL A 184 -2.14 -25.55 18.62
C VAL A 184 -3.59 -25.69 18.13
N ILE A 185 -3.76 -25.65 16.80
CA ILE A 185 -5.05 -25.92 16.17
C ILE A 185 -5.10 -27.42 15.91
N GLU A 186 -6.06 -28.09 16.54
CA GLU A 186 -6.17 -29.55 16.49
C GLU A 186 -7.61 -29.98 16.21
N TYR A 187 -7.76 -30.92 15.28
CA TYR A 187 -9.07 -31.48 14.93
C TYR A 187 -9.72 -32.14 16.16
N GLY A 188 -11.00 -31.83 16.38
CA GLY A 188 -11.77 -32.32 17.51
C GLY A 188 -11.58 -31.54 18.81
N LYS A 189 -10.72 -30.51 18.83
CA LYS A 189 -10.58 -29.57 19.97
C LYS A 189 -11.08 -28.18 19.62
N ASN A 190 -10.39 -27.50 18.72
CA ASN A 190 -10.68 -26.11 18.34
C ASN A 190 -10.80 -25.91 16.81
N LEU A 191 -10.59 -26.94 16.01
CA LEU A 191 -10.85 -26.94 14.58
C LEU A 191 -12.20 -27.61 14.32
N THR A 192 -13.20 -26.84 13.87
CA THR A 192 -14.55 -27.33 13.59
C THR A 192 -14.76 -27.69 12.12
N SER A 193 -14.06 -27.01 11.22
CA SER A 193 -14.06 -27.31 9.78
C SER A 193 -12.74 -26.89 9.16
N LEU A 194 -12.32 -27.60 8.12
CA LEU A 194 -11.18 -27.27 7.27
C LEU A 194 -11.63 -27.50 5.82
N GLU A 195 -11.49 -26.48 4.99
CA GLU A 195 -11.64 -26.57 3.54
C GLU A 195 -10.26 -26.32 2.92
N GLN A 196 -9.85 -27.21 2.04
CA GLN A 196 -8.64 -27.08 1.23
C GLN A 196 -9.08 -26.98 -0.22
N ASP A 197 -8.74 -25.85 -0.87
CA ASP A 197 -8.94 -25.63 -2.30
C ASP A 197 -7.60 -25.77 -3.02
N GLU A 198 -7.51 -26.65 -4.01
CA GLU A 198 -6.33 -26.86 -4.83
C GLU A 198 -6.66 -26.47 -6.28
N ASP A 199 -6.09 -25.35 -6.74
CA ASP A 199 -6.23 -24.88 -8.11
C ASP A 199 -4.93 -25.07 -8.90
N ASN A 200 -4.96 -25.94 -9.90
CA ASN A 200 -3.86 -26.21 -10.82
C ASN A 200 -3.99 -25.45 -12.16
N SER A 201 -4.96 -24.56 -12.31
CA SER A 201 -5.21 -23.84 -13.57
C SER A 201 -4.03 -22.97 -14.02
N GLY A 202 -3.18 -22.53 -13.08
CA GLY A 202 -1.99 -21.74 -13.34
C GLY A 202 -0.67 -22.54 -13.45
N VAL A 203 -0.73 -23.87 -13.37
CA VAL A 203 0.48 -24.72 -13.41
C VAL A 203 0.75 -25.18 -14.84
N TYR A 204 1.90 -24.78 -15.37
CA TYR A 204 2.36 -25.14 -16.70
C TYR A 204 3.46 -26.20 -16.61
N THR A 205 3.28 -27.33 -17.31
CA THR A 205 4.27 -28.43 -17.37
C THR A 205 5.32 -28.23 -18.46
N GLN A 206 5.04 -27.32 -19.41
CA GLN A 206 5.95 -26.97 -20.49
C GLN A 206 5.90 -25.48 -20.78
N LEU A 207 7.04 -24.90 -21.12
CA LEU A 207 7.20 -23.51 -21.54
C LEU A 207 7.94 -23.46 -22.86
N LEU A 208 7.32 -22.86 -23.89
CA LEU A 208 7.97 -22.61 -25.17
C LEU A 208 8.50 -21.18 -25.21
N PRO A 209 9.81 -20.96 -24.97
CA PRO A 209 10.36 -19.63 -25.12
C PRO A 209 10.45 -19.27 -26.59
N TYR A 210 10.01 -18.08 -26.97
CA TYR A 210 10.19 -17.55 -28.32
C TYR A 210 10.63 -16.09 -28.24
N ALA A 211 11.39 -15.68 -29.25
CA ALA A 211 11.77 -14.28 -29.43
C ALA A 211 11.46 -13.86 -30.85
N VAL A 212 10.84 -12.70 -31.02
CA VAL A 212 10.68 -12.06 -32.33
C VAL A 212 11.82 -11.06 -32.48
N TYR A 213 12.71 -11.33 -33.42
CA TYR A 213 13.79 -10.42 -33.76
C TYR A 213 13.34 -9.51 -34.91
N THR A 214 13.24 -8.23 -34.64
CA THR A 214 13.06 -7.22 -35.69
C THR A 214 14.42 -6.59 -35.97
N PRO A 215 15.06 -6.86 -37.13
CA PRO A 215 16.34 -6.24 -37.45
C PRO A 215 16.14 -4.72 -37.61
N VAL A 216 16.85 -3.95 -36.79
CA VAL A 216 16.89 -2.49 -36.93
C VAL A 216 17.96 -2.18 -37.97
N SER A 217 17.54 -1.75 -39.16
CA SER A 217 18.42 -1.22 -40.19
C SER A 217 18.80 0.22 -39.84
N TYR A 218 20.05 0.44 -39.41
CA TYR A 218 20.60 1.77 -39.29
C TYR A 218 21.02 2.27 -40.66
N THR A 219 20.22 3.10 -41.31
CA THR A 219 20.72 3.86 -42.48
C THR A 219 21.54 5.03 -41.94
N HIS A 220 22.85 4.91 -41.98
CA HIS A 220 23.73 6.06 -41.80
C HIS A 220 23.57 6.99 -42.99
N LEU A 221 22.87 8.12 -42.77
CA LEU A 221 22.99 9.26 -43.67
C LEU A 221 24.39 9.82 -43.55
N ARG A 222 25.26 9.52 -44.54
CA ARG A 222 26.52 10.24 -44.69
C ARG A 222 26.19 11.70 -45.01
N ALA A 223 26.63 12.61 -44.14
CA ALA A 223 26.65 14.02 -44.45
C ALA A 223 27.59 14.22 -45.62
N HIS A 224 27.07 14.71 -46.76
CA HIS A 224 27.89 15.22 -47.86
C HIS A 224 28.52 16.53 -47.36
N GLU A 225 29.86 16.51 -47.19
CA GLU A 225 30.59 17.75 -47.11
C GLU A 225 30.55 18.42 -48.47
N THR A 226 29.83 19.53 -48.56
CA THR A 226 29.92 20.45 -49.71
C THR A 226 31.20 21.25 -49.57
N ARG A 227 32.21 20.86 -50.33
CA ARG A 227 33.41 21.63 -50.53
C ARG A 227 33.05 22.82 -51.41
N HIS A 228 33.17 24.04 -50.86
CA HIS A 228 33.18 25.26 -51.64
C HIS A 228 34.61 25.53 -52.09
N ASP A 229 34.82 25.57 -53.42
CA ASP A 229 35.97 26.19 -54.09
C ASP A 229 35.82 27.72 -54.09
#